data_012bca1ed3a8ad14405a392d6cffcf49
#
_entry.id   012bca1ed3a8ad14405a392d6cffcf49
#
_cell.length_a   1.000
_cell.length_b   1.000
_cell.length_c   1.000
_cell.angle_alpha   90.00
_cell.angle_beta   90.00
_cell.angle_gamma   90.00
#
_symmetry.space_group_name_H-M   'P 1'
#
loop_
_entity.id
_entity.type
_entity.pdbx_description
1 polymer ?
#
loop_
_entity_poly.entity_id
_entity_poly.type
_entity_poly.pdbx_seq_one_letter_code
_entity_poly.pdbx_strand_id
1 'polypeptide(L)'
;METKLHVNLGQNSYDIRIAPGLLADVAQGIRPVYPEGRVFVVTDEHVDALYGAKVMGSLEGAGYRPGKLVLPPGEKTKAYATMVYRAMADAKLTRKDLVLTLGGGVIGDLGGFAAATYLRGLPFVQVPTSLLAQVDSSVGGKVGVDLPEGKNLVGAFYQPKAVLIDPESLQTLPDRFFRDGMA
;
A
#
# COMPACT_ATOMS: atom_id res chain seq x y z
N MET A 1 -19.25 11.49 3.41
CA MET A 1 -19.66 10.36 4.31
C MET A 1 -18.58 9.31 4.23
N GLU A 2 -18.14 8.75 5.37
CA GLU A 2 -17.17 7.66 5.42
C GLU A 2 -17.90 6.32 5.58
N THR A 3 -17.49 5.31 4.83
CA THR A 3 -17.92 3.92 5.01
C THR A 3 -16.79 3.12 5.63
N LYS A 4 -17.09 2.34 6.65
CA LYS A 4 -16.14 1.46 7.32
C LYS A 4 -16.64 0.02 7.24
N LEU A 5 -15.82 -0.88 6.70
CA LEU A 5 -16.08 -2.30 6.63
C LEU A 5 -15.06 -3.03 7.53
N HIS A 6 -15.55 -3.90 8.41
CA HIS A 6 -14.69 -4.72 9.27
C HIS A 6 -14.48 -6.09 8.67
N VAL A 7 -13.21 -6.46 8.42
CA VAL A 7 -12.82 -7.82 7.99
C VAL A 7 -12.44 -8.62 9.22
N ASN A 8 -13.31 -9.56 9.61
CA ASN A 8 -13.14 -10.36 10.83
C ASN A 8 -12.28 -11.61 10.55
N LEU A 9 -11.05 -11.59 11.02
CA LEU A 9 -10.05 -12.68 10.91
C LEU A 9 -9.38 -12.95 12.27
N GLY A 10 -10.09 -12.76 13.37
CA GLY A 10 -9.54 -12.91 14.72
C GLY A 10 -8.41 -11.91 14.98
N GLN A 11 -7.20 -12.39 15.29
CA GLN A 11 -6.05 -11.53 15.57
C GLN A 11 -5.53 -10.75 14.33
N ASN A 12 -5.92 -11.17 13.14
CA ASN A 12 -5.55 -10.56 11.87
C ASN A 12 -6.68 -9.69 11.29
N SER A 13 -7.70 -9.37 12.08
CA SER A 13 -8.79 -8.49 11.66
C SER A 13 -8.28 -7.10 11.33
N TYR A 14 -8.92 -6.46 10.37
CA TYR A 14 -8.58 -5.10 9.95
C TYR A 14 -9.81 -4.37 9.42
N ASP A 15 -9.70 -3.06 9.31
CA ASP A 15 -10.76 -2.23 8.77
C ASP A 15 -10.41 -1.73 7.36
N ILE A 16 -11.42 -1.70 6.50
CA ILE A 16 -11.41 -1.01 5.22
C ILE A 16 -12.18 0.28 5.41
N ARG A 17 -11.53 1.42 5.18
CA ARG A 17 -12.14 2.75 5.26
C ARG A 17 -12.26 3.32 3.86
N ILE A 18 -13.46 3.80 3.53
CA ILE A 18 -13.77 4.34 2.20
C ILE A 18 -14.36 5.73 2.40
N ALA A 19 -13.64 6.75 1.97
CA ALA A 19 -14.14 8.12 1.99
C ALA A 19 -13.40 9.02 0.99
N PRO A 20 -14.08 10.00 0.39
CA PRO A 20 -13.42 11.04 -0.39
C PRO A 20 -12.44 11.83 0.48
N GLY A 21 -11.27 12.18 -0.08
CA GLY A 21 -10.26 12.98 0.60
C GLY A 21 -9.33 12.22 1.55
N LEU A 22 -9.45 10.89 1.70
CA LEU A 22 -8.59 10.09 2.58
C LEU A 22 -7.10 10.19 2.23
N LEU A 23 -6.75 10.45 0.97
CA LEU A 23 -5.35 10.67 0.57
C LEU A 23 -4.73 11.93 1.21
N ALA A 24 -5.55 12.93 1.52
CA ALA A 24 -5.10 14.12 2.24
C ALA A 24 -5.07 13.92 3.76
N ASP A 25 -5.76 12.90 4.26
CA ASP A 25 -5.93 12.61 5.68
C ASP A 25 -5.45 11.19 6.05
N VAL A 26 -4.50 10.68 5.28
CA VAL A 26 -3.99 9.31 5.44
C VAL A 26 -3.42 9.06 6.84
N ALA A 27 -2.82 10.07 7.45
CA ALA A 27 -2.28 9.99 8.80
C ALA A 27 -3.37 9.68 9.84
N GLN A 28 -4.55 10.29 9.74
CA GLN A 28 -5.68 9.97 10.61
C GLN A 28 -6.23 8.57 10.30
N GLY A 29 -6.13 8.17 9.04
CA GLY A 29 -6.52 6.83 8.61
C GLY A 29 -5.71 5.72 9.28
N ILE A 30 -4.41 5.91 9.43
CA ILE A 30 -3.50 4.92 10.02
C ILE A 30 -3.38 5.02 11.55
N ARG A 31 -3.74 6.15 12.15
CA ARG A 31 -3.56 6.39 13.59
C ARG A 31 -4.16 5.34 14.52
N PRO A 32 -5.35 4.76 14.23
CA PRO A 32 -5.93 3.71 15.08
C PRO A 32 -5.11 2.43 15.14
N VAL A 33 -4.34 2.12 14.09
CA VAL A 33 -3.53 0.89 13.99
C VAL A 33 -2.03 1.14 14.14
N TYR A 34 -1.61 2.40 13.97
CA TYR A 34 -0.23 2.84 14.09
C TYR A 34 -0.19 4.29 14.60
N PRO A 35 -0.21 4.51 15.92
CA PRO A 35 -0.41 5.84 16.49
C PRO A 35 0.75 6.82 16.27
N GLU A 36 1.99 6.31 16.18
CA GLU A 36 3.20 7.11 15.99
C GLU A 36 4.35 6.27 15.43
N GLY A 37 5.36 6.91 14.87
CA GLY A 37 6.59 6.24 14.45
C GLY A 37 7.03 6.59 13.04
N ARG A 38 7.76 5.67 12.41
CA ARG A 38 8.25 5.80 11.05
C ARG A 38 7.29 5.10 10.07
N VAL A 39 6.93 5.79 9.01
CA VAL A 39 6.13 5.23 7.91
C VAL A 39 6.97 5.20 6.64
N PHE A 40 7.13 4.05 6.03
CA PHE A 40 7.87 3.89 4.78
C PHE A 40 6.90 3.69 3.63
N VAL A 41 6.78 4.72 2.78
CA VAL A 41 5.86 4.73 1.64
C VAL A 41 6.52 4.07 0.44
N VAL A 42 5.87 3.07 -0.14
CA VAL A 42 6.25 2.43 -1.41
C VAL A 42 5.23 2.84 -2.46
N THR A 43 5.68 3.45 -3.54
CA THR A 43 4.82 3.95 -4.62
C THR A 43 5.54 3.86 -5.97
N ASP A 44 4.87 4.19 -7.06
CA ASP A 44 5.47 4.34 -8.39
C ASP A 44 5.45 5.80 -8.85
N GLU A 45 6.22 6.09 -9.92
CA GLU A 45 6.38 7.45 -10.46
C GLU A 45 5.06 8.12 -10.85
N HIS A 46 4.10 7.36 -11.40
CA HIS A 46 2.82 7.94 -11.80
C HIS A 46 1.97 8.35 -10.61
N VAL A 47 1.86 7.48 -9.62
CA VAL A 47 1.07 7.73 -8.43
C VAL A 47 1.75 8.75 -7.52
N ASP A 48 3.08 8.73 -7.44
CA ASP A 48 3.85 9.72 -6.68
C ASP A 48 3.65 11.14 -7.21
N ALA A 49 3.68 11.32 -8.53
CA ALA A 49 3.44 12.61 -9.16
C ALA A 49 2.05 13.19 -8.85
N LEU A 50 1.04 12.33 -8.66
CA LEU A 50 -0.34 12.74 -8.38
C LEU A 50 -0.62 12.92 -6.88
N TYR A 51 -0.12 12.04 -6.04
CA TYR A 51 -0.54 11.90 -4.65
C TYR A 51 0.59 11.89 -3.64
N GLY A 52 1.84 11.68 -4.06
CA GLY A 52 2.98 11.53 -3.17
C GLY A 52 3.16 12.69 -2.21
N ALA A 53 3.15 13.92 -2.72
CA ALA A 53 3.29 15.12 -1.88
C ALA A 53 2.15 15.26 -0.86
N LYS A 54 0.91 14.94 -1.26
CA LYS A 54 -0.27 14.99 -0.40
C LYS A 54 -0.16 14.00 0.76
N VAL A 55 0.20 12.75 0.47
CA VAL A 55 0.37 11.69 1.48
C VAL A 55 1.54 11.99 2.42
N MET A 56 2.69 12.40 1.88
CA MET A 56 3.86 12.76 2.69
C MET A 56 3.56 13.91 3.62
N GLY A 57 2.92 14.99 3.12
CA GLY A 57 2.52 16.13 3.92
C GLY A 57 1.53 15.79 5.04
N SER A 58 0.56 14.89 4.77
CA SER A 58 -0.36 14.38 5.80
C SER A 58 0.39 13.66 6.93
N LEU A 59 1.35 12.79 6.58
CA LEU A 59 2.14 12.04 7.56
C LEU A 59 3.04 12.97 8.39
N GLU A 60 3.77 13.88 7.75
CA GLU A 60 4.66 14.85 8.41
C GLU A 60 3.89 15.79 9.34
N GLY A 61 2.77 16.35 8.85
CA GLY A 61 1.90 17.25 9.62
C GLY A 61 1.30 16.59 10.85
N ALA A 62 1.15 15.27 10.85
CA ALA A 62 0.65 14.50 11.99
C ALA A 62 1.76 13.97 12.93
N GLY A 63 3.03 14.32 12.68
CA GLY A 63 4.17 13.97 13.53
C GLY A 63 4.81 12.61 13.23
N TYR A 64 4.42 11.92 12.13
CA TYR A 64 5.13 10.74 11.68
C TYR A 64 6.48 11.12 11.06
N ARG A 65 7.37 10.15 10.95
CA ARG A 65 8.67 10.28 10.25
C ARG A 65 8.61 9.48 8.95
N PRO A 66 8.04 10.06 7.88
CA PRO A 66 7.90 9.32 6.64
C PRO A 66 9.22 9.22 5.87
N GLY A 67 9.44 8.08 5.26
CA GLY A 67 10.41 7.84 4.18
C GLY A 67 9.66 7.37 2.95
N LYS A 68 10.25 7.50 1.76
CA LYS A 68 9.57 7.13 0.52
C LYS A 68 10.53 6.43 -0.45
N LEU A 69 10.03 5.38 -1.09
CA LEU A 69 10.62 4.77 -2.28
C LEU A 69 9.65 4.95 -3.46
N VAL A 70 10.15 5.56 -4.52
CA VAL A 70 9.43 5.69 -5.79
C VAL A 70 10.05 4.70 -6.77
N LEU A 71 9.24 3.77 -7.26
CA LEU A 71 9.64 2.77 -8.23
C LEU A 71 9.31 3.24 -9.65
N PRO A 72 10.11 2.90 -10.66
CA PRO A 72 9.70 3.09 -12.04
C PRO A 72 8.42 2.28 -12.32
N PRO A 73 7.57 2.75 -13.25
CA PRO A 73 6.39 1.99 -13.67
C PRO A 73 6.82 0.61 -14.20
N GLY A 74 6.11 -0.43 -13.81
CA GLY A 74 6.50 -1.76 -14.26
C GLY A 74 5.72 -2.88 -13.60
N GLU A 75 6.30 -4.07 -13.65
CA GLU A 75 5.75 -5.30 -13.12
C GLU A 75 6.31 -5.60 -11.72
N LYS A 76 5.57 -6.36 -10.93
CA LYS A 76 5.97 -6.80 -9.59
C LYS A 76 6.95 -7.98 -9.63
N THR A 77 8.14 -7.78 -10.19
CA THR A 77 9.15 -8.82 -10.33
C THR A 77 10.02 -8.97 -9.07
N LYS A 78 10.77 -10.08 -9.01
CA LYS A 78 11.77 -10.30 -7.97
C LYS A 78 12.84 -9.19 -7.92
N ALA A 79 13.18 -8.60 -9.07
CA ALA A 79 14.13 -7.49 -9.15
C ALA A 79 13.58 -6.25 -8.40
N TYR A 80 12.31 -5.91 -8.62
CA TYR A 80 11.64 -4.82 -7.90
C TYR A 80 11.53 -5.09 -6.40
N ALA A 81 11.23 -6.34 -5.99
CA ALA A 81 11.25 -6.70 -4.57
C ALA A 81 12.62 -6.47 -3.93
N THR A 82 13.71 -6.78 -4.66
CA THR A 82 15.08 -6.51 -4.20
C THR A 82 15.34 -5.01 -4.05
N MET A 83 14.80 -4.17 -4.94
CA MET A 83 14.91 -2.70 -4.79
C MET A 83 14.20 -2.23 -3.51
N VAL A 84 13.00 -2.74 -3.24
CA VAL A 84 12.26 -2.41 -2.00
C VAL A 84 13.04 -2.84 -0.77
N TYR A 85 13.59 -4.06 -0.73
CA TYR A 85 14.40 -4.52 0.41
C TYR A 85 15.64 -3.66 0.66
N ARG A 86 16.35 -3.28 -0.40
CA ARG A 86 17.52 -2.39 -0.27
C ARG A 86 17.12 -1.04 0.31
N ALA A 87 16.07 -0.43 -0.21
CA ALA A 87 15.58 0.86 0.29
C ALA A 87 15.12 0.78 1.75
N MET A 88 14.45 -0.31 2.15
CA MET A 88 14.10 -0.57 3.55
C MET A 88 15.33 -0.72 4.45
N ALA A 89 16.37 -1.40 3.97
CA ALA A 89 17.62 -1.60 4.71
C ALA A 89 18.39 -0.27 4.83
N ASP A 90 18.51 0.50 3.75
CA ASP A 90 19.14 1.82 3.75
C ASP A 90 18.44 2.80 4.68
N ALA A 91 17.10 2.74 4.72
CA ALA A 91 16.29 3.49 5.68
C ALA A 91 16.37 2.94 7.12
N LYS A 92 17.08 1.83 7.34
CA LYS A 92 17.24 1.17 8.66
C LYS A 92 15.88 0.88 9.32
N LEU A 93 14.94 0.33 8.55
CA LEU A 93 13.64 -0.03 9.08
C LEU A 93 13.77 -1.17 10.09
N THR A 94 12.93 -1.12 11.09
CA THR A 94 12.80 -2.12 12.15
C THR A 94 11.43 -2.79 12.10
N ARG A 95 11.22 -3.85 12.87
CA ARG A 95 9.91 -4.52 12.99
C ARG A 95 8.79 -3.63 13.57
N LYS A 96 9.16 -2.47 14.12
CA LYS A 96 8.22 -1.50 14.70
C LYS A 96 7.77 -0.44 13.70
N ASP A 97 8.41 -0.37 12.52
CA ASP A 97 8.08 0.62 11.50
C ASP A 97 6.94 0.13 10.60
N LEU A 98 6.17 1.04 10.05
CA LEU A 98 5.03 0.75 9.18
C LEU A 98 5.42 0.90 7.71
N VAL A 99 5.03 -0.07 6.89
CA VAL A 99 5.06 0.06 5.43
C VAL A 99 3.69 0.55 4.95
N LEU A 100 3.68 1.55 4.09
CA LEU A 100 2.48 2.05 3.43
C LEU A 100 2.62 1.88 1.92
N THR A 101 1.75 1.09 1.30
CA THR A 101 1.71 0.95 -0.15
C THR A 101 0.72 1.96 -0.72
N LEU A 102 1.20 2.84 -1.61
CA LEU A 102 0.40 3.85 -2.28
C LEU A 102 0.41 3.57 -3.78
N GLY A 103 -0.64 2.98 -4.33
CA GLY A 103 -0.64 2.62 -5.74
C GLY A 103 -1.72 1.62 -6.16
N GLY A 104 -1.60 1.13 -7.38
CA GLY A 104 -2.42 0.05 -7.90
C GLY A 104 -2.03 -1.33 -7.33
N GLY A 105 -2.63 -2.40 -7.86
CA GLY A 105 -2.41 -3.77 -7.39
C GLY A 105 -0.94 -4.22 -7.44
N VAL A 106 -0.17 -3.77 -8.43
CA VAL A 106 1.28 -4.07 -8.53
C VAL A 106 2.03 -3.57 -7.30
N ILE A 107 1.79 -2.32 -6.90
CA ILE A 107 2.44 -1.70 -5.73
C ILE A 107 1.92 -2.33 -4.43
N GLY A 108 0.62 -2.60 -4.33
CA GLY A 108 0.04 -3.28 -3.18
C GLY A 108 0.64 -4.65 -2.93
N ASP A 109 0.71 -5.49 -3.99
CA ASP A 109 1.28 -6.84 -3.93
C ASP A 109 2.78 -6.82 -3.61
N LEU A 110 3.54 -5.99 -4.32
CA LEU A 110 4.99 -5.88 -4.18
C LEU A 110 5.40 -5.37 -2.79
N GLY A 111 4.81 -4.25 -2.37
CA GLY A 111 5.11 -3.63 -1.09
C GLY A 111 4.61 -4.48 0.09
N GLY A 112 3.43 -5.11 -0.07
CA GLY A 112 2.90 -6.06 0.91
C GLY A 112 3.76 -7.32 1.03
N PHE A 113 4.26 -7.86 -0.08
CA PHE A 113 5.21 -8.98 -0.09
C PHE A 113 6.53 -8.59 0.59
N ALA A 114 7.05 -7.41 0.29
CA ALA A 114 8.25 -6.91 0.95
C ALA A 114 8.01 -6.73 2.46
N ALA A 115 6.88 -6.20 2.87
CA ALA A 115 6.52 -6.08 4.28
C ALA A 115 6.39 -7.45 4.97
N ALA A 116 5.81 -8.45 4.30
CA ALA A 116 5.64 -9.80 4.83
C ALA A 116 6.97 -10.53 5.06
N THR A 117 7.99 -10.24 4.25
CA THR A 117 9.23 -11.00 4.21
C THR A 117 10.42 -10.29 4.84
N TYR A 118 10.49 -8.96 4.76
CA TYR A 118 11.55 -8.17 5.38
C TYR A 118 11.50 -8.31 6.91
N LEU A 119 12.61 -8.66 7.53
CA LEU A 119 12.74 -8.94 8.97
C LEU A 119 11.71 -9.96 9.52
N ARG A 120 11.16 -10.82 8.66
CA ARG A 120 10.10 -11.79 8.93
C ARG A 120 8.73 -11.17 9.26
N GLY A 121 8.49 -9.96 8.79
CA GLY A 121 7.21 -9.29 8.86
C GLY A 121 7.26 -7.90 9.52
N LEU A 122 6.81 -6.89 8.77
CA LEU A 122 6.52 -5.54 9.24
C LEU A 122 5.02 -5.28 9.09
N PRO A 123 4.39 -4.51 9.99
CA PRO A 123 3.03 -4.08 9.75
C PRO A 123 2.95 -3.26 8.46
N PHE A 124 1.85 -3.43 7.71
CA PHE A 124 1.63 -2.62 6.52
C PHE A 124 0.18 -2.16 6.38
N VAL A 125 -0.01 -1.08 5.65
CA VAL A 125 -1.31 -0.50 5.28
C VAL A 125 -1.35 -0.32 3.77
N GLN A 126 -2.51 -0.58 3.17
CA GLN A 126 -2.73 -0.37 1.74
C GLN A 126 -3.54 0.90 1.48
N VAL A 127 -3.08 1.68 0.50
CA VAL A 127 -3.76 2.86 -0.04
C VAL A 127 -3.91 2.65 -1.55
N PRO A 128 -4.94 1.87 -1.97
CA PRO A 128 -5.13 1.51 -3.36
C PRO A 128 -5.65 2.69 -4.19
N THR A 129 -5.07 2.91 -5.37
CA THR A 129 -5.39 4.05 -6.25
C THR A 129 -6.01 3.66 -7.60
N SER A 130 -6.13 2.37 -7.91
CA SER A 130 -6.85 1.88 -9.08
C SER A 130 -8.13 1.14 -8.67
N LEU A 131 -9.13 1.08 -9.55
CA LEU A 131 -10.40 0.42 -9.24
C LEU A 131 -10.21 -1.05 -8.86
N LEU A 132 -9.47 -1.82 -9.67
CA LEU A 132 -9.17 -3.22 -9.37
C LEU A 132 -8.51 -3.39 -7.99
N ALA A 133 -7.61 -2.48 -7.62
CA ALA A 133 -6.98 -2.53 -6.31
C ALA A 133 -7.94 -2.18 -5.18
N GLN A 134 -8.86 -1.26 -5.39
CA GLN A 134 -9.85 -0.85 -4.39
C GLN A 134 -10.90 -1.94 -4.11
N VAL A 135 -11.31 -2.70 -5.14
CA VAL A 135 -12.39 -3.68 -5.02
C VAL A 135 -11.93 -5.13 -4.82
N ASP A 136 -10.67 -5.45 -5.15
CA ASP A 136 -10.17 -6.83 -5.13
C ASP A 136 -8.77 -6.94 -4.51
N SER A 137 -7.71 -6.47 -5.17
CA SER A 137 -6.35 -6.89 -4.81
C SER A 137 -5.86 -6.38 -3.45
N SER A 138 -6.44 -5.31 -2.89
CA SER A 138 -6.12 -4.85 -1.52
C SER A 138 -6.80 -5.65 -0.42
N VAL A 139 -7.69 -6.59 -0.78
CA VAL A 139 -8.49 -7.38 0.16
C VAL A 139 -8.06 -8.84 0.15
N GLY A 140 -8.06 -9.47 1.34
CA GLY A 140 -7.73 -10.89 1.47
C GLY A 140 -6.25 -11.21 1.71
N GLY A 141 -5.37 -10.19 1.74
CA GLY A 141 -3.97 -10.35 2.15
C GLY A 141 -3.10 -11.17 1.19
N LYS A 142 -3.52 -11.35 -0.06
CA LYS A 142 -2.68 -11.98 -1.08
C LYS A 142 -1.65 -10.96 -1.54
N VAL A 143 -0.39 -11.23 -1.26
CA VAL A 143 0.74 -10.39 -1.67
C VAL A 143 1.79 -11.25 -2.36
N GLY A 144 2.45 -10.74 -3.39
CA GLY A 144 3.37 -11.58 -4.14
C GLY A 144 4.06 -10.89 -5.30
N VAL A 145 4.95 -11.65 -5.92
CA VAL A 145 5.75 -11.22 -7.06
C VAL A 145 5.70 -12.26 -8.18
N ASP A 146 5.97 -11.79 -9.38
CA ASP A 146 6.02 -12.60 -10.58
C ASP A 146 7.43 -13.16 -10.79
N LEU A 147 7.49 -14.35 -11.35
CA LEU A 147 8.70 -14.98 -11.86
C LEU A 147 8.65 -15.03 -13.40
N PRO A 148 9.79 -15.28 -14.07
CA PRO A 148 9.79 -15.51 -15.52
C PRO A 148 8.86 -16.65 -15.96
N GLU A 149 8.64 -17.61 -15.08
CA GLU A 149 7.82 -18.80 -15.31
C GLU A 149 6.31 -18.52 -15.19
N GLY A 150 5.91 -17.40 -14.53
CA GLY A 150 4.51 -17.05 -14.41
C GLY A 150 4.21 -16.00 -13.34
N LYS A 151 2.99 -15.48 -13.39
CA LYS A 151 2.48 -14.46 -12.46
C LYS A 151 2.13 -15.06 -11.11
N ASN A 152 2.36 -14.30 -10.03
CA ASN A 152 1.96 -14.63 -8.66
C ASN A 152 2.48 -15.96 -8.11
N LEU A 153 3.60 -16.48 -8.62
CA LEU A 153 4.13 -17.77 -8.19
C LEU A 153 4.85 -17.71 -6.84
N VAL A 154 5.29 -16.55 -6.41
CA VAL A 154 5.95 -16.35 -5.11
C VAL A 154 5.19 -15.29 -4.32
N GLY A 155 4.74 -15.65 -3.14
CA GLY A 155 3.93 -14.74 -2.33
C GLY A 155 3.70 -15.23 -0.92
N ALA A 156 2.87 -14.49 -0.20
CA ALA A 156 2.43 -14.79 1.15
C ALA A 156 0.96 -14.40 1.33
N PHE A 157 0.30 -15.05 2.30
CA PHE A 157 -0.94 -14.55 2.86
C PHE A 157 -0.60 -13.65 4.06
N TYR A 158 -0.64 -12.36 3.87
CA TYR A 158 -0.24 -11.37 4.88
C TYR A 158 -1.27 -10.24 4.93
N GLN A 159 -2.02 -10.17 6.03
CA GLN A 159 -3.12 -9.23 6.16
C GLN A 159 -2.59 -7.82 6.46
N PRO A 160 -3.13 -6.78 5.80
CA PRO A 160 -2.82 -5.40 6.15
C PRO A 160 -3.42 -5.04 7.52
N LYS A 161 -2.90 -4.01 8.16
CA LYS A 161 -3.47 -3.46 9.39
C LYS A 161 -4.68 -2.55 9.11
N ALA A 162 -4.75 -1.97 7.93
CA ALA A 162 -5.88 -1.23 7.40
C ALA A 162 -5.79 -1.13 5.88
N VAL A 163 -6.92 -0.86 5.24
CA VAL A 163 -7.00 -0.46 3.83
C VAL A 163 -7.72 0.88 3.78
N LEU A 164 -7.11 1.89 3.16
CA LEU A 164 -7.65 3.24 3.05
C LEU A 164 -7.98 3.53 1.58
N ILE A 165 -9.24 3.60 1.25
CA ILE A 165 -9.74 3.78 -0.10
C ILE A 165 -10.27 5.20 -0.25
N ASP A 166 -9.64 5.97 -1.13
CA ASP A 166 -10.13 7.28 -1.56
C ASP A 166 -10.70 7.16 -2.98
N PRO A 167 -12.03 7.18 -3.14
CA PRO A 167 -12.65 7.07 -4.47
C PRO A 167 -12.28 8.21 -5.42
N GLU A 168 -11.85 9.37 -4.90
CA GLU A 168 -11.42 10.49 -5.74
C GLU A 168 -10.17 10.16 -6.56
N SER A 169 -9.36 9.19 -6.12
CA SER A 169 -8.21 8.72 -6.89
C SER A 169 -8.59 8.12 -8.25
N LEU A 170 -9.83 7.66 -8.41
CA LEU A 170 -10.32 7.11 -9.68
C LEU A 170 -10.52 8.19 -10.74
N GLN A 171 -10.63 9.48 -10.38
CA GLN A 171 -10.78 10.57 -11.32
C GLN A 171 -9.54 10.77 -12.21
N THR A 172 -8.38 10.35 -11.74
CA THR A 172 -7.12 10.43 -12.49
C THR A 172 -6.73 9.09 -13.12
N LEU A 173 -7.51 8.03 -12.90
CA LEU A 173 -7.25 6.72 -13.44
C LEU A 173 -7.60 6.71 -14.95
N PRO A 174 -6.68 6.33 -15.85
CA PRO A 174 -7.01 6.21 -17.27
C PRO A 174 -8.16 5.22 -17.51
N ASP A 175 -9.06 5.56 -18.44
CA ASP A 175 -10.27 4.79 -18.75
C ASP A 175 -10.03 3.30 -18.96
N ARG A 176 -8.89 2.93 -19.56
CA ARG A 176 -8.52 1.53 -19.75
C ARG A 176 -8.47 0.77 -18.44
N PHE A 177 -7.76 1.32 -17.44
CA PHE A 177 -7.61 0.67 -16.14
C PHE A 177 -8.89 0.74 -15.30
N PHE A 178 -9.73 1.74 -15.53
CA PHE A 178 -11.05 1.79 -14.91
C PHE A 178 -11.93 0.66 -15.44
N ARG A 179 -11.95 0.43 -16.76
CA ARG A 179 -12.72 -0.67 -17.39
C ARG A 179 -12.20 -2.04 -16.97
N ASP A 180 -10.89 -2.23 -16.87
CA ASP A 180 -10.27 -3.47 -16.37
C ASP A 180 -10.74 -3.81 -14.94
N GLY A 181 -10.97 -2.80 -14.12
CA GLY A 181 -11.48 -2.98 -12.76
C GLY A 181 -12.99 -3.21 -12.66
N MET A 182 -13.74 -2.97 -13.75
CA MET A 182 -15.20 -3.20 -13.82
C MET A 182 -15.57 -4.60 -14.34
N ALA A 183 -14.62 -5.35 -14.91
CA ALA A 183 -14.83 -6.69 -15.47
C ALA A 183 -14.80 -7.76 -14.36
#